data_659b2099f7de046d01b16f4be605bf87
#
_entry.id   659b2099f7de046d01b16f4be605bf87
#
_cell.length_a   1.000
_cell.length_b   1.000
_cell.length_c   1.000
_cell.angle_alpha   90.00
_cell.angle_beta   90.00
_cell.angle_gamma   90.00
#
_symmetry.space_group_name_H-M   'P 1'
#
loop_
_entity.id
_entity.type
_entity.pdbx_description
1 polymer ?
#
loop_
_entity_poly.entity_id
_entity_poly.type
_entity_poly.pdbx_seq_one_letter_code
_entity_poly.pdbx_strand_id
1 'polypeptide(L)'
;MSSLMTAVYGGGPFYTGGQPVIDDLKNSGFTTVVAWAVHVNSSGDLIYNDPTIVSNGQYVGDSSWPGLLANLKQGGSVNRLLFSIGGWGTGDFENIQALIQSQGTGPDSILYKNFQALKNAIPSIDGIDLDDESLYDQDTTVQFCQMLYGLGYQVTFCPYTMMSFWVNSLYALNSQTPGLVTGFNLQCYAGGAGNDPKDWIDAIQKKMGPDFDAAGFVFPGLWCRNGDGCTQGDCPDSITSQFKAWKPDGIQGGFIWLYDDIQKCENSGTCSGSMGTAAYASAIVQGLQG
;
A
#
# COMPACT_ATOMS: atom_id res chain seq x y z
N MET A 1 -0.84 16.41 -18.31
CA MET A 1 -1.76 15.56 -17.54
C MET A 1 -0.89 14.75 -16.61
N SER A 2 -1.13 14.75 -15.29
CA SER A 2 -0.47 13.83 -14.38
C SER A 2 -0.82 12.41 -14.81
N SER A 3 0.15 11.49 -14.79
CA SER A 3 -0.14 10.08 -15.05
C SER A 3 -1.02 9.53 -13.91
N LEU A 4 -2.04 8.73 -14.25
CA LEU A 4 -2.86 8.05 -13.24
C LEU A 4 -1.98 7.14 -12.38
N MET A 5 -2.25 7.09 -11.09
CA MET A 5 -1.65 6.11 -10.18
C MET A 5 -2.44 4.80 -10.29
N THR A 6 -1.76 3.73 -10.66
CA THR A 6 -2.33 2.37 -10.64
C THR A 6 -1.47 1.51 -9.75
N ALA A 7 -2.03 0.92 -8.70
CA ALA A 7 -1.27 0.12 -7.76
C ALA A 7 -1.77 -1.32 -7.67
N VAL A 8 -0.87 -2.22 -7.29
CA VAL A 8 -1.20 -3.60 -6.94
C VAL A 8 -0.51 -3.98 -5.64
N TYR A 9 -1.28 -4.54 -4.72
CA TYR A 9 -0.75 -5.19 -3.53
C TYR A 9 -0.38 -6.63 -3.85
N GLY A 10 0.63 -7.17 -3.18
CA GLY A 10 0.99 -8.57 -3.32
C GLY A 10 1.91 -9.04 -2.21
N GLY A 11 1.83 -10.32 -1.90
CA GLY A 11 2.48 -10.94 -0.76
C GLY A 11 3.63 -11.88 -1.14
N GLY A 12 3.42 -13.16 -0.87
CA GLY A 12 4.43 -14.21 -1.03
C GLY A 12 5.18 -14.21 -2.36
N PRO A 13 4.49 -14.11 -3.51
CA PRO A 13 5.14 -14.09 -4.82
C PRO A 13 6.16 -12.96 -5.01
N PHE A 14 5.98 -11.82 -4.35
CA PHE A 14 6.94 -10.70 -4.43
C PHE A 14 8.29 -11.02 -3.78
N TYR A 15 8.32 -11.98 -2.85
CA TYR A 15 9.55 -12.42 -2.20
C TYR A 15 10.13 -13.69 -2.85
N THR A 16 9.27 -14.66 -3.18
CA THR A 16 9.70 -15.99 -3.60
C THR A 16 9.67 -16.20 -5.11
N GLY A 17 8.95 -15.36 -5.87
CA GLY A 17 8.70 -15.58 -7.30
C GLY A 17 9.84 -15.16 -8.23
N GLY A 18 10.86 -14.46 -7.71
CA GLY A 18 12.06 -14.10 -8.44
C GLY A 18 11.82 -13.24 -9.69
N GLN A 19 12.71 -13.37 -10.69
CA GLN A 19 12.68 -12.55 -11.89
C GLN A 19 11.38 -12.65 -12.72
N PRO A 20 10.70 -13.82 -12.85
CA PRO A 20 9.44 -13.89 -13.59
C PRO A 20 8.34 -12.97 -13.04
N VAL A 21 8.21 -12.85 -11.71
CA VAL A 21 7.25 -11.96 -11.07
C VAL A 21 7.63 -10.49 -11.30
N ILE A 22 8.92 -10.17 -11.23
CA ILE A 22 9.42 -8.82 -11.53
C ILE A 22 9.10 -8.42 -12.98
N ASP A 23 9.30 -9.33 -13.94
CA ASP A 23 9.05 -9.07 -15.35
C ASP A 23 7.55 -8.91 -15.63
N ASP A 24 6.69 -9.70 -15.01
CA ASP A 24 5.24 -9.56 -15.13
C ASP A 24 4.78 -8.20 -14.59
N LEU A 25 5.21 -7.81 -13.40
CA LEU A 25 4.87 -6.52 -12.81
C LEU A 25 5.36 -5.33 -13.64
N LYS A 26 6.59 -5.38 -14.15
CA LYS A 26 7.15 -4.32 -15.01
C LYS A 26 6.34 -4.11 -16.29
N ASN A 27 5.76 -5.17 -16.83
CA ASN A 27 5.01 -5.15 -18.09
C ASN A 27 3.50 -5.00 -17.89
N SER A 28 3.04 -4.95 -16.63
CA SER A 28 1.62 -4.98 -16.29
C SER A 28 0.88 -3.67 -16.57
N GLY A 29 1.56 -2.53 -16.56
CA GLY A 29 0.93 -1.20 -16.58
C GLY A 29 0.63 -0.62 -15.18
N PHE A 30 0.84 -1.39 -14.11
CA PHE A 30 0.84 -0.82 -12.76
C PHE A 30 2.02 0.12 -12.58
N THR A 31 1.76 1.30 -12.00
CA THR A 31 2.78 2.32 -11.72
C THR A 31 3.37 2.19 -10.31
N THR A 32 2.63 1.57 -9.41
CA THR A 32 2.99 1.36 -8.01
C THR A 32 2.81 -0.09 -7.61
N VAL A 33 3.82 -0.63 -6.94
CA VAL A 33 3.76 -1.96 -6.31
C VAL A 33 3.81 -1.78 -4.81
N VAL A 34 2.92 -2.46 -4.10
CA VAL A 34 2.85 -2.45 -2.62
C VAL A 34 3.11 -3.85 -2.12
N ALA A 35 4.29 -4.06 -1.54
CA ALA A 35 4.68 -5.34 -0.96
C ALA A 35 4.01 -5.50 0.42
N TRP A 36 3.07 -6.44 0.53
CA TRP A 36 2.26 -6.72 1.72
C TRP A 36 2.50 -8.16 2.21
N ALA A 37 2.74 -8.45 3.49
CA ALA A 37 2.89 -7.44 4.50
C ALA A 37 4.24 -7.57 5.21
N VAL A 38 4.73 -6.44 5.66
CA VAL A 38 5.78 -6.42 6.68
C VAL A 38 5.13 -6.41 8.06
N HIS A 39 5.50 -7.35 8.91
CA HIS A 39 5.07 -7.40 10.29
C HIS A 39 6.18 -6.90 11.22
N VAL A 40 5.78 -6.20 12.28
CA VAL A 40 6.65 -5.72 13.34
C VAL A 40 6.35 -6.51 14.61
N ASN A 41 7.26 -7.40 15.00
CA ASN A 41 7.06 -8.18 16.21
C ASN A 41 7.37 -7.38 17.49
N SER A 42 7.13 -7.96 18.66
CA SER A 42 7.36 -7.31 19.96
C SER A 42 8.83 -6.97 20.24
N SER A 43 9.78 -7.58 19.53
CA SER A 43 11.22 -7.25 19.60
C SER A 43 11.63 -6.17 18.60
N GLY A 44 10.71 -5.74 17.72
CA GLY A 44 10.96 -4.77 16.66
C GLY A 44 11.57 -5.37 15.38
N ASP A 45 11.71 -6.69 15.28
CA ASP A 45 12.15 -7.34 14.04
C ASP A 45 11.10 -7.14 12.94
N LEU A 46 11.57 -6.98 11.71
CA LEU A 46 10.73 -6.88 10.53
C LEU A 46 10.64 -8.24 9.84
N ILE A 47 9.41 -8.73 9.66
CA ILE A 47 9.09 -10.03 9.09
C ILE A 47 8.27 -9.79 7.83
N TYR A 48 8.70 -10.31 6.68
CA TYR A 48 7.91 -10.23 5.46
C TYR A 48 7.12 -11.52 5.26
N ASN A 49 5.84 -11.48 5.57
CA ASN A 49 4.97 -12.66 5.71
C ASN A 49 5.55 -13.66 6.74
N ASP A 50 6.41 -14.62 6.33
CA ASP A 50 7.00 -15.61 7.23
C ASP A 50 8.48 -15.33 7.56
N PRO A 51 9.38 -14.99 6.59
CA PRO A 51 10.80 -14.81 6.89
C PRO A 51 11.08 -13.45 7.57
N THR A 52 11.92 -13.48 8.61
CA THR A 52 12.52 -12.27 9.15
C THR A 52 13.45 -11.66 8.10
N ILE A 53 13.23 -10.39 7.78
CA ILE A 53 14.04 -9.65 6.80
C ILE A 53 14.98 -8.64 7.44
N VAL A 54 14.65 -8.13 8.64
CA VAL A 54 15.53 -7.25 9.41
C VAL A 54 15.46 -7.62 10.89
N SER A 55 16.60 -7.72 11.55
CA SER A 55 16.72 -7.93 12.99
C SER A 55 17.94 -7.20 13.53
N ASN A 56 17.81 -6.59 14.72
CA ASN A 56 18.90 -5.91 15.43
C ASN A 56 19.70 -4.90 14.57
N GLY A 57 19.00 -4.13 13.73
CA GLY A 57 19.61 -3.12 12.87
C GLY A 57 20.37 -3.71 11.66
N GLN A 58 20.10 -4.96 11.29
CA GLN A 58 20.73 -5.63 10.16
C GLN A 58 19.67 -6.29 9.24
N TYR A 59 19.88 -6.16 7.94
CA TYR A 59 19.12 -6.93 6.96
C TYR A 59 19.59 -8.37 6.97
N VAL A 60 18.66 -9.30 7.18
CA VAL A 60 18.90 -10.75 7.28
C VAL A 60 18.07 -11.57 6.29
N GLY A 61 17.29 -10.88 5.42
CA GLY A 61 16.49 -11.51 4.38
C GLY A 61 17.32 -12.07 3.21
N ASP A 62 16.61 -12.53 2.18
CA ASP A 62 17.27 -13.07 0.96
C ASP A 62 18.15 -11.98 0.32
N SER A 63 19.42 -12.31 0.10
CA SER A 63 20.42 -11.38 -0.43
C SER A 63 20.17 -10.97 -1.90
N SER A 64 19.38 -11.71 -2.65
CA SER A 64 19.01 -11.40 -4.03
C SER A 64 17.81 -10.43 -4.12
N TRP A 65 16.95 -10.41 -3.10
CA TRP A 65 15.71 -9.63 -3.11
C TRP A 65 15.91 -8.12 -3.32
N PRO A 66 16.89 -7.46 -2.67
CA PRO A 66 17.17 -6.04 -2.95
C PRO A 66 17.45 -5.75 -4.43
N GLY A 67 18.19 -6.62 -5.11
CA GLY A 67 18.49 -6.49 -6.52
C GLY A 67 17.27 -6.67 -7.42
N LEU A 68 16.40 -7.63 -7.09
CA LEU A 68 15.13 -7.86 -7.79
C LEU A 68 14.20 -6.64 -7.65
N LEU A 69 14.06 -6.10 -6.46
CA LEU A 69 13.23 -4.91 -6.22
C LEU A 69 13.81 -3.64 -6.87
N ALA A 70 15.13 -3.51 -6.96
CA ALA A 70 15.75 -2.45 -7.73
C ALA A 70 15.45 -2.58 -9.24
N ASN A 71 15.48 -3.81 -9.77
CA ASN A 71 15.13 -4.09 -11.17
C ASN A 71 13.66 -3.80 -11.48
N LEU A 72 12.75 -3.98 -10.52
CA LEU A 72 11.32 -3.70 -10.68
C LEU A 72 11.04 -2.28 -11.21
N LYS A 73 11.85 -1.31 -10.80
CA LYS A 73 11.72 0.11 -11.20
C LYS A 73 12.52 0.47 -12.48
N GLN A 74 13.08 -0.50 -13.19
CA GLN A 74 13.92 -0.25 -14.37
C GLN A 74 13.26 -0.70 -15.67
N GLY A 75 12.98 0.25 -16.55
CA GLY A 75 12.54 -0.04 -17.93
C GLY A 75 11.15 -0.65 -18.07
N GLY A 76 10.25 -0.40 -17.09
CA GLY A 76 8.86 -0.86 -17.10
C GLY A 76 7.88 0.23 -16.68
N SER A 77 6.65 -0.15 -16.35
CA SER A 77 5.59 0.76 -15.87
C SER A 77 5.78 1.17 -14.42
N VAL A 78 6.39 0.32 -13.60
CA VAL A 78 6.53 0.54 -12.15
C VAL A 78 7.59 1.61 -11.89
N ASN A 79 7.19 2.65 -11.19
CA ASN A 79 8.06 3.75 -10.78
C ASN A 79 8.05 3.99 -9.27
N ARG A 80 7.14 3.35 -8.53
CA ARG A 80 7.01 3.46 -7.07
C ARG A 80 6.89 2.09 -6.41
N LEU A 81 7.64 1.89 -5.32
CA LEU A 81 7.62 0.70 -4.49
C LEU A 81 7.31 1.09 -3.05
N LEU A 82 6.25 0.54 -2.49
CA LEU A 82 5.87 0.70 -1.09
C LEU A 82 5.95 -0.65 -0.37
N PHE A 83 6.24 -0.61 0.93
CA PHE A 83 6.09 -1.76 1.80
C PHE A 83 4.93 -1.48 2.76
N SER A 84 3.95 -2.36 2.82
CA SER A 84 2.78 -2.21 3.68
C SER A 84 2.99 -2.92 5.00
N ILE A 85 2.62 -2.26 6.10
CA ILE A 85 2.70 -2.79 7.46
C ILE A 85 1.30 -2.95 8.00
N GLY A 86 1.01 -4.10 8.59
CA GLY A 86 -0.26 -4.37 9.25
C GLY A 86 -1.16 -5.30 8.46
N GLY A 87 -2.45 -5.05 8.57
CA GLY A 87 -3.52 -5.89 8.10
C GLY A 87 -4.36 -6.46 9.23
N TRP A 88 -5.45 -7.11 8.89
CA TRP A 88 -6.41 -7.62 9.86
C TRP A 88 -5.79 -8.67 10.79
N GLY A 89 -5.90 -8.42 12.11
CA GLY A 89 -5.55 -9.38 13.16
C GLY A 89 -4.05 -9.57 13.43
N THR A 90 -3.18 -8.68 12.97
CA THR A 90 -1.73 -8.85 13.03
C THR A 90 -1.08 -8.36 14.34
N GLY A 91 -1.62 -7.34 15.01
CA GLY A 91 -1.05 -6.74 16.23
C GLY A 91 0.23 -5.91 16.01
N ASP A 92 0.55 -5.56 14.78
CA ASP A 92 1.77 -4.82 14.43
C ASP A 92 1.80 -3.43 15.07
N PHE A 93 0.68 -2.71 15.03
CA PHE A 93 0.60 -1.34 15.55
C PHE A 93 0.63 -1.30 17.08
N GLU A 94 0.10 -2.31 17.76
CA GLU A 94 0.26 -2.50 19.20
C GLU A 94 1.73 -2.73 19.60
N ASN A 95 2.45 -3.52 18.81
CA ASN A 95 3.89 -3.72 19.00
C ASN A 95 4.68 -2.43 18.75
N ILE A 96 4.36 -1.70 17.67
CA ILE A 96 4.96 -0.39 17.36
C ILE A 96 4.70 0.59 18.51
N GLN A 97 3.48 0.66 19.02
CA GLN A 97 3.13 1.53 20.15
C GLN A 97 3.97 1.18 21.39
N ALA A 98 4.04 -0.09 21.77
CA ALA A 98 4.81 -0.52 22.94
C ALA A 98 6.31 -0.20 22.79
N LEU A 99 6.86 -0.37 21.60
CA LEU A 99 8.26 -0.03 21.31
C LEU A 99 8.51 1.47 21.36
N ILE A 100 7.61 2.29 20.82
CA ILE A 100 7.71 3.75 20.91
C ILE A 100 7.62 4.21 22.35
N GLN A 101 6.68 3.68 23.14
CA GLN A 101 6.53 4.03 24.54
C GLN A 101 7.75 3.67 25.38
N SER A 102 8.43 2.57 25.07
CA SER A 102 9.58 2.09 25.84
C SER A 102 10.92 2.68 25.39
N GLN A 103 11.07 3.01 24.09
CA GLN A 103 12.36 3.37 23.49
C GLN A 103 12.35 4.71 22.73
N GLY A 104 11.14 5.25 22.47
CA GLY A 104 10.98 6.40 21.57
C GLY A 104 11.20 6.03 20.10
N THR A 105 11.42 7.08 19.28
CA THR A 105 11.64 6.98 17.82
C THR A 105 13.02 7.49 17.38
N GLY A 106 13.92 7.69 18.33
CA GLY A 106 15.27 8.19 18.06
C GLY A 106 16.23 7.12 17.52
N PRO A 107 17.46 7.52 17.13
CA PRO A 107 18.44 6.62 16.49
C PRO A 107 18.85 5.40 17.34
N ASP A 108 18.64 5.46 18.65
CA ASP A 108 18.95 4.35 19.55
C ASP A 108 17.84 3.33 19.67
N SER A 109 16.59 3.66 19.24
CA SER A 109 15.47 2.74 19.28
C SER A 109 15.59 1.61 18.25
N ILE A 110 15.00 0.46 18.57
CA ILE A 110 15.07 -0.70 17.66
C ILE A 110 14.27 -0.46 16.38
N LEU A 111 13.14 0.27 16.46
CA LEU A 111 12.36 0.62 15.28
C LEU A 111 13.19 1.46 14.30
N TYR A 112 13.84 2.53 14.80
CA TYR A 112 14.69 3.37 13.96
C TYR A 112 15.79 2.55 13.29
N LYS A 113 16.53 1.73 14.06
CA LYS A 113 17.64 0.90 13.54
C LYS A 113 17.17 -0.09 12.49
N ASN A 114 16.03 -0.74 12.71
CA ASN A 114 15.53 -1.75 11.79
C ASN A 114 14.98 -1.12 10.50
N PHE A 115 14.21 -0.02 10.56
CA PHE A 115 13.77 0.68 9.36
C PHE A 115 14.92 1.34 8.59
N GLN A 116 15.95 1.83 9.29
CA GLN A 116 17.16 2.30 8.64
C GLN A 116 17.92 1.17 7.93
N ALA A 117 18.04 0.00 8.56
CA ALA A 117 18.66 -1.18 7.95
C ALA A 117 17.89 -1.66 6.71
N LEU A 118 16.55 -1.64 6.76
CA LEU A 118 15.70 -1.94 5.62
C LEU A 118 15.95 -0.96 4.47
N LYS A 119 15.96 0.35 4.74
CA LYS A 119 16.21 1.39 3.73
C LYS A 119 17.59 1.28 3.12
N ASN A 120 18.58 0.98 3.93
CA ASN A 120 19.97 0.83 3.47
C ASN A 120 20.13 -0.43 2.57
N ALA A 121 19.47 -1.52 2.91
CA ALA A 121 19.52 -2.76 2.13
C ALA A 121 18.68 -2.65 0.83
N ILE A 122 17.54 -1.99 0.89
CA ILE A 122 16.59 -1.86 -0.23
C ILE A 122 16.30 -0.37 -0.48
N PRO A 123 17.24 0.39 -1.03
CA PRO A 123 17.06 1.83 -1.27
C PRO A 123 15.97 2.15 -2.31
N SER A 124 15.53 1.17 -3.07
CA SER A 124 14.43 1.29 -4.04
C SER A 124 13.05 1.44 -3.39
N ILE A 125 12.89 1.18 -2.09
CA ILE A 125 11.64 1.44 -1.36
C ILE A 125 11.42 2.95 -1.28
N ASP A 126 10.31 3.45 -1.81
CA ASP A 126 9.95 4.86 -1.78
C ASP A 126 9.22 5.24 -0.48
N GLY A 127 8.41 4.32 0.06
CA GLY A 127 7.62 4.61 1.24
C GLY A 127 7.08 3.38 1.96
N ILE A 128 6.43 3.67 3.07
CA ILE A 128 5.73 2.69 3.92
C ILE A 128 4.25 3.01 3.87
N ASP A 129 3.46 1.99 3.63
CA ASP A 129 2.01 2.02 3.66
C ASP A 129 1.52 1.51 5.01
N LEU A 130 0.61 2.21 5.67
CA LEU A 130 0.10 1.84 6.99
C LEU A 130 -1.30 1.26 6.88
N ASP A 131 -1.41 -0.04 7.12
CA ASP A 131 -2.65 -0.82 7.11
C ASP A 131 -3.06 -1.16 8.56
N ASP A 132 -3.27 -0.10 9.38
CA ASP A 132 -3.72 -0.24 10.78
C ASP A 132 -5.20 -0.60 10.81
N GLU A 133 -5.48 -1.83 11.21
CA GLU A 133 -6.85 -2.35 11.33
C GLU A 133 -7.24 -2.67 12.79
N SER A 134 -6.46 -2.24 13.77
CA SER A 134 -6.66 -2.63 15.16
C SER A 134 -6.51 -1.51 16.18
N LEU A 135 -5.40 -0.77 16.16
CA LEU A 135 -5.03 0.16 17.24
C LEU A 135 -5.66 1.55 17.10
N TYR A 136 -5.53 2.16 15.91
CA TYR A 136 -6.04 3.51 15.61
C TYR A 136 -5.60 4.58 16.63
N ASP A 137 -4.35 4.55 17.07
CA ASP A 137 -3.77 5.52 18.00
C ASP A 137 -3.01 6.63 17.26
N GLN A 138 -3.54 7.86 17.31
CA GLN A 138 -3.01 8.99 16.55
C GLN A 138 -1.59 9.36 16.97
N ASP A 139 -1.27 9.32 18.27
CA ASP A 139 0.04 9.73 18.77
C ASP A 139 1.12 8.74 18.29
N THR A 140 0.84 7.45 18.36
CA THR A 140 1.70 6.40 17.82
C THR A 140 1.93 6.58 16.32
N THR A 141 0.83 6.76 15.56
CA THR A 141 0.90 6.94 14.10
C THR A 141 1.72 8.15 13.72
N VAL A 142 1.52 9.30 14.38
CA VAL A 142 2.27 10.53 14.10
C VAL A 142 3.76 10.35 14.38
N GLN A 143 4.13 9.79 15.54
CA GLN A 143 5.53 9.58 15.90
C GLN A 143 6.22 8.58 14.96
N PHE A 144 5.53 7.49 14.61
CA PHE A 144 6.06 6.49 13.70
C PHE A 144 6.27 7.06 12.29
N CYS A 145 5.28 7.77 11.75
CA CYS A 145 5.40 8.42 10.44
C CYS A 145 6.54 9.44 10.37
N GLN A 146 6.72 10.24 11.42
CA GLN A 146 7.83 11.20 11.49
C GLN A 146 9.20 10.51 11.51
N MET A 147 9.32 9.39 12.23
CA MET A 147 10.53 8.57 12.22
C MET A 147 10.81 8.04 10.81
N LEU A 148 9.81 7.47 10.15
CA LEU A 148 9.94 6.95 8.78
C LEU A 148 10.36 8.03 7.80
N TYR A 149 9.76 9.22 7.88
CA TYR A 149 10.12 10.35 7.03
C TYR A 149 11.56 10.82 7.27
N GLY A 150 12.01 10.87 8.53
CA GLY A 150 13.40 11.15 8.88
C GLY A 150 14.40 10.15 8.30
N LEU A 151 13.97 8.92 8.02
CA LEU A 151 14.73 7.87 7.34
C LEU A 151 14.63 7.91 5.81
N GLY A 152 13.88 8.88 5.26
CA GLY A 152 13.71 9.06 3.81
C GLY A 152 12.59 8.21 3.20
N TYR A 153 11.63 7.75 3.98
CA TYR A 153 10.40 7.14 3.49
C TYR A 153 9.29 8.18 3.35
N GLN A 154 8.49 8.07 2.29
CA GLN A 154 7.14 8.63 2.26
C GLN A 154 6.18 7.68 2.98
N VAL A 155 4.96 8.15 3.26
CA VAL A 155 3.93 7.33 3.90
C VAL A 155 2.65 7.38 3.07
N THR A 156 1.96 6.25 2.98
CA THR A 156 0.54 6.16 2.60
C THR A 156 -0.25 5.52 3.72
N PHE A 157 -1.54 5.79 3.75
CA PHE A 157 -2.49 5.14 4.65
C PHE A 157 -3.39 4.19 3.86
N CYS A 158 -3.75 3.04 4.44
CA CYS A 158 -4.61 2.04 3.82
C CYS A 158 -5.91 1.84 4.64
N PRO A 159 -6.78 2.87 4.71
CA PRO A 159 -7.99 2.80 5.53
C PRO A 159 -9.07 1.91 4.93
N TYR A 160 -9.84 1.22 5.81
CA TYR A 160 -11.14 0.66 5.47
C TYR A 160 -12.26 1.18 6.38
N THR A 161 -11.91 1.72 7.54
CA THR A 161 -12.84 2.28 8.53
C THR A 161 -12.18 3.43 9.30
N MET A 162 -12.78 3.91 10.37
CA MET A 162 -12.21 4.94 11.27
C MET A 162 -11.78 6.23 10.56
N MET A 163 -12.58 6.70 9.60
CA MET A 163 -12.30 7.89 8.78
C MET A 163 -11.76 9.08 9.59
N SER A 164 -12.38 9.37 10.74
CA SER A 164 -11.95 10.50 11.58
C SER A 164 -10.53 10.35 12.11
N PHE A 165 -10.10 9.14 12.45
CA PHE A 165 -8.73 8.85 12.88
C PHE A 165 -7.73 9.16 11.77
N TRP A 166 -7.96 8.64 10.59
CA TRP A 166 -7.06 8.80 9.44
C TRP A 166 -6.96 10.27 8.98
N VAL A 167 -8.10 10.95 8.90
CA VAL A 167 -8.14 12.37 8.51
C VAL A 167 -7.48 13.27 9.56
N ASN A 168 -7.64 12.99 10.85
CA ASN A 168 -6.96 13.73 11.91
C ASN A 168 -5.45 13.47 11.92
N SER A 169 -5.02 12.22 11.69
CA SER A 169 -3.60 11.85 11.58
C SER A 169 -2.95 12.55 10.37
N LEU A 170 -3.62 12.57 9.22
CA LEU A 170 -3.17 13.34 8.04
C LEU A 170 -3.00 14.82 8.39
N TYR A 171 -4.00 15.43 9.04
CA TYR A 171 -3.94 16.85 9.40
C TYR A 171 -2.78 17.15 10.36
N ALA A 172 -2.59 16.33 11.38
CA ALA A 172 -1.50 16.48 12.35
C ALA A 172 -0.13 16.38 11.67
N LEU A 173 0.06 15.40 10.79
CA LEU A 173 1.31 15.21 10.05
C LEU A 173 1.56 16.33 9.03
N ASN A 174 0.55 16.68 8.22
CA ASN A 174 0.71 17.72 7.20
C ASN A 174 0.97 19.10 7.79
N SER A 175 0.43 19.38 8.99
CA SER A 175 0.69 20.63 9.70
C SER A 175 2.15 20.78 10.16
N GLN A 176 2.86 19.68 10.37
CA GLN A 176 4.25 19.63 10.82
C GLN A 176 5.22 19.40 9.66
N THR A 177 4.85 18.53 8.74
CA THR A 177 5.68 18.07 7.64
C THR A 177 4.83 17.86 6.40
N PRO A 178 4.53 18.93 5.64
CA PRO A 178 3.76 18.85 4.41
C PRO A 178 4.39 17.85 3.41
N GLY A 179 3.56 16.96 2.84
CA GLY A 179 3.99 15.98 1.85
C GLY A 179 4.62 14.70 2.41
N LEU A 180 4.63 14.52 3.74
CA LEU A 180 5.04 13.26 4.35
C LEU A 180 4.06 12.13 3.98
N VAL A 181 2.75 12.36 4.17
CA VAL A 181 1.71 11.45 3.71
C VAL A 181 1.36 11.81 2.27
N THR A 182 1.34 10.82 1.39
CA THR A 182 1.21 11.01 -0.06
C THR A 182 -0.06 10.42 -0.66
N GLY A 183 -0.91 9.80 0.14
CA GLY A 183 -2.19 9.26 -0.34
C GLY A 183 -2.87 8.32 0.64
N PHE A 184 -4.15 8.12 0.39
CA PHE A 184 -4.98 7.12 1.05
C PHE A 184 -5.33 6.01 0.06
N ASN A 185 -4.82 4.82 0.29
CA ASN A 185 -5.19 3.60 -0.43
C ASN A 185 -6.49 3.06 0.22
N LEU A 186 -7.63 3.62 -0.17
CA LEU A 186 -8.93 3.35 0.45
C LEU A 186 -9.44 1.97 0.08
N GLN A 187 -9.60 1.07 1.04
CA GLN A 187 -10.18 -0.24 0.81
C GLN A 187 -11.70 -0.11 0.57
N CYS A 188 -12.17 -0.51 -0.62
CA CYS A 188 -13.59 -0.56 -1.00
C CYS A 188 -14.06 -2.00 -1.20
N TYR A 189 -13.49 -2.94 -0.45
CA TYR A 189 -13.76 -4.38 -0.47
C TYR A 189 -13.76 -4.95 0.95
N ALA A 190 -14.17 -6.20 1.13
CA ALA A 190 -14.24 -6.88 2.42
C ALA A 190 -14.93 -6.00 3.49
N GLY A 191 -14.27 -5.68 4.60
CA GLY A 191 -14.78 -4.78 5.65
C GLY A 191 -15.05 -3.35 5.17
N GLY A 192 -14.38 -2.91 4.11
CA GLY A 192 -14.56 -1.60 3.46
C GLY A 192 -15.50 -1.59 2.26
N ALA A 193 -16.26 -2.66 2.00
CA ALA A 193 -17.13 -2.77 0.83
C ALA A 193 -18.22 -1.69 0.72
N GLY A 194 -18.53 -1.01 1.83
CA GLY A 194 -19.47 0.13 1.87
C GLY A 194 -18.80 1.50 1.72
N ASN A 195 -17.49 1.59 1.55
CA ASN A 195 -16.80 2.85 1.38
C ASN A 195 -17.13 3.49 0.03
N ASP A 196 -17.47 4.79 0.07
CA ASP A 196 -17.55 5.66 -1.07
C ASP A 196 -16.35 6.62 -1.07
N PRO A 197 -15.50 6.63 -2.11
CA PRO A 197 -14.37 7.56 -2.19
C PRO A 197 -14.76 9.02 -1.99
N LYS A 198 -15.96 9.41 -2.44
CA LYS A 198 -16.46 10.78 -2.29
C LYS A 198 -16.59 11.19 -0.81
N ASP A 199 -17.07 10.33 0.05
CA ASP A 199 -17.22 10.63 1.48
C ASP A 199 -15.85 10.92 2.13
N TRP A 200 -14.82 10.17 1.75
CA TRP A 200 -13.45 10.36 2.21
C TRP A 200 -12.83 11.63 1.65
N ILE A 201 -13.06 11.92 0.36
CA ILE A 201 -12.63 13.17 -0.30
C ILE A 201 -13.25 14.38 0.42
N ASP A 202 -14.56 14.36 0.67
CA ASP A 202 -15.27 15.44 1.35
C ASP A 202 -14.76 15.63 2.79
N ALA A 203 -14.50 14.56 3.51
CA ALA A 203 -13.95 14.62 4.88
C ALA A 203 -12.52 15.19 4.92
N ILE A 204 -11.65 14.75 4.01
CA ILE A 204 -10.29 15.28 3.85
C ILE A 204 -10.34 16.75 3.45
N GLN A 205 -11.13 17.11 2.41
CA GLN A 205 -11.25 18.48 1.94
C GLN A 205 -11.73 19.43 3.05
N LYS A 206 -12.74 19.00 3.81
CA LYS A 206 -13.26 19.77 4.93
C LYS A 206 -12.22 20.00 6.02
N LYS A 207 -11.37 19.02 6.30
CA LYS A 207 -10.35 19.09 7.35
C LYS A 207 -9.12 19.88 6.92
N MET A 208 -8.66 19.65 5.69
CA MET A 208 -7.41 20.19 5.17
C MET A 208 -7.56 21.60 4.59
N GLY A 209 -8.78 21.98 4.18
CA GLY A 209 -9.07 23.27 3.57
C GLY A 209 -9.12 23.25 2.03
N PRO A 210 -9.52 24.37 1.40
CA PRO A 210 -9.86 24.40 -0.03
C PRO A 210 -8.65 24.23 -0.98
N ASP A 211 -7.45 24.50 -0.51
CA ASP A 211 -6.24 24.43 -1.33
C ASP A 211 -5.62 23.00 -1.36
N PHE A 212 -6.16 22.05 -0.61
CA PHE A 212 -5.70 20.67 -0.59
C PHE A 212 -6.39 19.87 -1.70
N ASP A 213 -5.65 19.16 -2.52
CA ASP A 213 -6.20 18.28 -3.56
C ASP A 213 -6.65 16.92 -2.96
N ALA A 214 -7.80 16.92 -2.29
CA ALA A 214 -8.33 15.72 -1.64
C ALA A 214 -8.72 14.63 -2.64
N ALA A 215 -9.21 14.99 -3.82
CA ALA A 215 -9.59 14.02 -4.86
C ALA A 215 -8.38 13.30 -5.46
N GLY A 216 -7.28 14.02 -5.69
CA GLY A 216 -6.03 13.45 -6.13
C GLY A 216 -5.28 12.66 -5.04
N PHE A 217 -5.80 12.67 -3.80
CA PHE A 217 -5.19 12.05 -2.63
C PHE A 217 -5.82 10.71 -2.24
N VAL A 218 -7.05 10.42 -2.70
CA VAL A 218 -7.78 9.18 -2.41
C VAL A 218 -7.68 8.22 -3.60
N PHE A 219 -7.15 7.03 -3.35
CA PHE A 219 -6.98 5.95 -4.31
C PHE A 219 -7.81 4.75 -3.89
N PRO A 220 -9.06 4.61 -4.38
CA PRO A 220 -9.90 3.48 -4.02
C PRO A 220 -9.37 2.16 -4.58
N GLY A 221 -9.50 1.11 -3.80
CA GLY A 221 -9.10 -0.23 -4.17
C GLY A 221 -10.26 -1.20 -4.30
N LEU A 222 -10.11 -2.14 -5.20
CA LEU A 222 -11.07 -3.22 -5.42
C LEU A 222 -10.40 -4.58 -5.35
N TRP A 223 -11.20 -5.60 -5.08
CA TRP A 223 -10.75 -6.98 -4.98
C TRP A 223 -10.83 -7.66 -6.35
N CYS A 224 -9.70 -8.16 -6.85
CA CYS A 224 -9.70 -9.00 -8.06
C CYS A 224 -10.38 -10.35 -7.82
N ARG A 225 -10.55 -11.15 -8.87
CA ARG A 225 -11.04 -12.54 -8.73
C ARG A 225 -10.20 -13.32 -7.75
N ASN A 226 -10.89 -13.98 -6.81
CA ASN A 226 -10.27 -14.70 -5.69
C ASN A 226 -11.17 -15.84 -5.18
N GLY A 227 -10.79 -16.41 -4.04
CA GLY A 227 -11.50 -17.47 -3.36
C GLY A 227 -11.34 -18.83 -4.03
N ASP A 228 -12.14 -19.81 -3.58
CA ASP A 228 -12.15 -21.14 -4.17
C ASP A 228 -12.83 -21.11 -5.54
N GLY A 229 -12.17 -21.66 -6.54
CA GLY A 229 -12.64 -21.65 -7.93
C GLY A 229 -12.67 -20.24 -8.57
N CYS A 230 -12.07 -19.24 -7.95
CA CYS A 230 -11.99 -17.87 -8.48
C CYS A 230 -13.36 -17.25 -8.79
N THR A 231 -14.35 -17.48 -7.92
CA THR A 231 -15.74 -17.05 -8.12
C THR A 231 -16.11 -15.81 -7.32
N GLN A 232 -15.24 -15.37 -6.38
CA GLN A 232 -15.41 -14.16 -5.58
C GLN A 232 -14.64 -12.99 -6.21
N GLY A 233 -14.91 -11.77 -5.72
CA GLY A 233 -14.25 -10.55 -6.23
C GLY A 233 -14.68 -10.20 -7.66
N ASP A 234 -14.00 -9.25 -8.26
CA ASP A 234 -14.40 -8.58 -9.48
C ASP A 234 -13.56 -8.98 -10.71
N CYS A 235 -14.25 -9.10 -11.84
CA CYS A 235 -13.59 -9.15 -13.14
C CYS A 235 -13.07 -7.77 -13.56
N PRO A 236 -12.08 -7.69 -14.47
CA PRO A 236 -11.60 -6.41 -14.99
C PRO A 236 -12.69 -5.49 -15.55
N ASP A 237 -13.73 -6.04 -16.22
CA ASP A 237 -14.85 -5.25 -16.73
C ASP A 237 -15.68 -4.61 -15.60
N SER A 238 -15.91 -5.34 -14.50
CA SER A 238 -16.59 -4.80 -13.32
C SER A 238 -15.76 -3.68 -12.67
N ILE A 239 -14.45 -3.88 -12.56
CA ILE A 239 -13.52 -2.87 -12.05
C ILE A 239 -13.54 -1.62 -12.93
N THR A 240 -13.48 -1.77 -14.26
CA THR A 240 -13.61 -0.65 -15.20
C THR A 240 -14.91 0.12 -14.96
N SER A 241 -16.02 -0.59 -14.81
CA SER A 241 -17.34 0.01 -14.58
C SER A 241 -17.38 0.79 -13.26
N GLN A 242 -16.79 0.25 -12.20
CA GLN A 242 -16.74 0.91 -10.90
C GLN A 242 -15.84 2.17 -10.92
N PHE A 243 -14.65 2.10 -11.50
CA PHE A 243 -13.79 3.28 -11.66
C PHE A 243 -14.43 4.36 -12.54
N LYS A 244 -15.19 3.96 -13.57
CA LYS A 244 -15.98 4.89 -14.38
C LYS A 244 -17.08 5.58 -13.57
N ALA A 245 -17.69 4.89 -12.62
CA ALA A 245 -18.67 5.49 -11.71
C ALA A 245 -18.04 6.51 -10.75
N TRP A 246 -16.81 6.27 -10.28
CA TRP A 246 -16.06 7.16 -9.39
C TRP A 246 -15.33 8.29 -10.11
N LYS A 247 -15.16 8.24 -11.43
CA LYS A 247 -14.47 9.28 -12.23
C LYS A 247 -14.99 10.71 -11.97
N PRO A 248 -16.33 10.96 -11.83
CA PRO A 248 -16.84 12.30 -11.55
C PRO A 248 -16.35 12.91 -10.23
N ASP A 249 -15.90 12.10 -9.28
CA ASP A 249 -15.38 12.55 -7.98
C ASP A 249 -13.95 13.10 -8.07
N GLY A 250 -13.33 13.00 -9.26
CA GLY A 250 -12.01 13.56 -9.55
C GLY A 250 -10.84 12.71 -9.09
N ILE A 251 -11.07 11.43 -8.71
CA ILE A 251 -9.97 10.51 -8.32
C ILE A 251 -8.98 10.32 -9.46
N GLN A 252 -7.71 10.17 -9.12
CA GLN A 252 -6.60 10.11 -10.09
C GLN A 252 -5.84 8.78 -10.03
N GLY A 253 -6.49 7.72 -9.58
CA GLY A 253 -5.89 6.40 -9.52
C GLY A 253 -6.67 5.45 -8.65
N GLY A 254 -6.09 4.29 -8.41
CA GLY A 254 -6.64 3.26 -7.55
C GLY A 254 -5.74 2.04 -7.46
N PHE A 255 -6.17 1.03 -6.72
CA PHE A 255 -5.37 -0.18 -6.56
C PHE A 255 -6.19 -1.45 -6.66
N ILE A 256 -5.49 -2.56 -6.86
CA ILE A 256 -6.04 -3.92 -6.88
C ILE A 256 -5.47 -4.72 -5.70
N TRP A 257 -6.37 -5.35 -4.98
CA TRP A 257 -6.11 -6.37 -4.00
C TRP A 257 -6.45 -7.73 -4.61
N LEU A 258 -5.55 -8.72 -4.82
CA LEU A 258 -4.11 -8.62 -4.73
C LEU A 258 -3.46 -9.51 -5.83
N TYR A 259 -2.19 -9.29 -6.12
CA TYR A 259 -1.40 -9.99 -7.14
C TYR A 259 -1.43 -11.52 -6.99
N ASP A 260 -1.35 -12.03 -5.78
CA ASP A 260 -1.37 -13.47 -5.47
C ASP A 260 -2.64 -14.13 -6.03
N ASP A 261 -3.78 -13.48 -5.86
CA ASP A 261 -5.06 -13.94 -6.40
C ASP A 261 -5.14 -13.77 -7.92
N ILE A 262 -4.56 -12.70 -8.48
CA ILE A 262 -4.45 -12.56 -9.95
C ILE A 262 -3.71 -13.75 -10.53
N GLN A 263 -2.54 -14.08 -10.01
CA GLN A 263 -1.73 -15.22 -10.48
C GLN A 263 -2.46 -16.56 -10.32
N LYS A 264 -3.18 -16.75 -9.22
CA LYS A 264 -3.99 -17.94 -8.97
C LYS A 264 -5.14 -18.07 -9.95
N CYS A 265 -5.79 -16.96 -10.31
CA CYS A 265 -7.08 -16.95 -11.01
C CYS A 265 -6.99 -16.60 -12.50
N GLU A 266 -5.85 -16.12 -13.01
CA GLU A 266 -5.73 -15.61 -14.40
C GLU A 266 -6.19 -16.58 -15.48
N ASN A 267 -6.09 -17.90 -15.25
CA ASN A 267 -6.45 -18.96 -16.19
C ASN A 267 -7.76 -19.69 -15.81
N SER A 268 -8.51 -19.19 -14.83
CA SER A 268 -9.73 -19.87 -14.34
C SER A 268 -10.92 -19.83 -15.34
N GLY A 269 -10.92 -18.86 -16.25
CA GLY A 269 -12.02 -18.67 -17.21
C GLY A 269 -13.33 -18.15 -16.57
N THR A 270 -13.27 -17.60 -15.35
CA THR A 270 -14.44 -17.09 -14.63
C THR A 270 -14.90 -15.70 -15.07
N CYS A 271 -14.13 -15.02 -15.91
CA CYS A 271 -14.48 -13.74 -16.54
C CYS A 271 -14.52 -13.88 -18.06
N SER A 272 -15.21 -12.95 -18.73
CA SER A 272 -15.38 -12.97 -20.19
C SER A 272 -14.14 -12.53 -20.98
N GLY A 273 -13.08 -12.04 -20.31
CA GLY A 273 -11.85 -11.55 -20.92
C GLY A 273 -10.59 -12.00 -20.19
N SER A 274 -9.48 -11.36 -20.50
CA SER A 274 -8.21 -11.60 -19.80
C SER A 274 -8.34 -11.23 -18.32
N MET A 275 -7.72 -12.03 -17.46
CA MET A 275 -7.70 -11.85 -16.01
C MET A 275 -6.25 -11.70 -15.48
N GLY A 276 -5.28 -11.57 -16.36
CA GLY A 276 -3.89 -11.37 -15.97
C GLY A 276 -3.61 -9.97 -15.43
N THR A 277 -2.42 -9.78 -14.90
CA THR A 277 -1.98 -8.56 -14.21
C THR A 277 -2.22 -7.29 -15.03
N ALA A 278 -1.91 -7.33 -16.33
CA ALA A 278 -2.11 -6.19 -17.24
C ALA A 278 -3.59 -5.84 -17.46
N ALA A 279 -4.50 -6.82 -17.41
CA ALA A 279 -5.93 -6.56 -17.58
C ALA A 279 -6.49 -5.76 -16.39
N TYR A 280 -6.06 -6.08 -15.17
CA TYR A 280 -6.48 -5.34 -13.97
C TYR A 280 -5.89 -3.93 -13.93
N ALA A 281 -4.62 -3.73 -14.29
CA ALA A 281 -4.05 -2.39 -14.40
C ALA A 281 -4.79 -1.54 -15.44
N SER A 282 -5.07 -2.12 -16.61
CA SER A 282 -5.81 -1.47 -17.70
C SER A 282 -7.23 -1.11 -17.29
N ALA A 283 -7.89 -1.93 -16.45
CA ALA A 283 -9.26 -1.68 -15.99
C ALA A 283 -9.38 -0.36 -15.21
N ILE A 284 -8.43 -0.06 -14.32
CA ILE A 284 -8.39 1.23 -13.60
C ILE A 284 -8.27 2.39 -14.61
N VAL A 285 -7.30 2.30 -15.51
CA VAL A 285 -7.02 3.34 -16.51
C VAL A 285 -8.23 3.59 -17.41
N GLN A 286 -8.84 2.53 -17.94
CA GLN A 286 -10.01 2.63 -18.82
C GLN A 286 -11.21 3.24 -18.09
N GLY A 287 -11.44 2.87 -16.84
CA GLY A 287 -12.51 3.44 -16.03
C GLY A 287 -12.34 4.95 -15.81
N LEU A 288 -11.12 5.39 -15.53
CA LEU A 288 -10.84 6.80 -15.23
C LEU A 288 -10.64 7.67 -16.49
N GLN A 289 -10.23 7.12 -17.62
CA GLN A 289 -9.99 7.87 -18.87
C GLN A 289 -11.14 7.77 -19.87
N GLY A 290 -11.84 6.65 -19.88
CA GLY A 290 -13.00 6.37 -20.76
C GLY A 290 -14.24 7.08 -20.26
#